data_e69406cf08aada760eb26ea61b148f64
#
_entry.id   e69406cf08aada760eb26ea61b148f64
#
_cell.length_a   1.000
_cell.length_b   1.000
_cell.length_c   1.000
_cell.angle_alpha   90.00
_cell.angle_beta   90.00
_cell.angle_gamma   90.00
#
_symmetry.space_group_name_H-M   'P 1'
#
loop_
_entity.id
_entity.type
_entity.pdbx_description
1 polymer ?
#
loop_
_entity_poly.entity_id
_entity_poly.type
_entity_poly.pdbx_seq_one_letter_code
_entity_poly.pdbx_strand_id
1 'polypeptide(L)'
;MSWLKEVIGTEKAIIAMCHMQAMPGDPGYDGQKGMDWVIKKMYDDLIALQNGGVDSVMFSNEFSLPYMTKVDTITVASMATAIGELKRYIKIPFGVNVLWDGEKTLDLAKACGADFVREIYSGVYASDFGMWNTDFGRVARHRKSIDAGNVKLIFNILPEGC
;
A
#
# COMPACT_ATOMS: atom_id res chain seq x y z
N MET A 1 3.09 24.76 4.42
CA MET A 1 2.78 24.23 3.06
C MET A 1 2.32 22.78 3.26
N SER A 2 1.26 22.36 2.61
CA SER A 2 0.79 20.97 2.71
C SER A 2 1.82 20.03 2.08
N TRP A 3 2.09 18.87 2.67
CA TRP A 3 2.98 17.87 2.08
C TRP A 3 2.47 17.37 0.70
N LEU A 4 1.15 17.43 0.45
CA LEU A 4 0.58 17.11 -0.86
C LEU A 4 1.20 17.99 -1.94
N LYS A 5 1.29 19.30 -1.70
CA LYS A 5 1.91 20.23 -2.64
C LYS A 5 3.41 20.02 -2.78
N GLU A 6 4.08 19.65 -1.69
CA GLU A 6 5.53 19.36 -1.67
C GLU A 6 5.87 18.10 -2.48
N VAL A 7 5.10 17.02 -2.31
CA VAL A 7 5.38 15.69 -2.86
C VAL A 7 4.67 15.45 -4.19
N ILE A 8 3.39 15.83 -4.29
CA ILE A 8 2.53 15.53 -5.44
C ILE A 8 2.41 16.73 -6.40
N GLY A 9 2.71 17.95 -5.93
CA GLY A 9 2.68 19.15 -6.75
C GLY A 9 1.37 19.93 -6.68
N THR A 10 0.32 19.40 -6.04
CA THR A 10 -0.99 20.06 -5.92
C THR A 10 -1.56 19.90 -4.50
N GLU A 11 -2.44 20.82 -4.10
CA GLU A 11 -3.13 20.74 -2.81
C GLU A 11 -4.41 19.89 -2.86
N LYS A 12 -4.94 19.65 -4.06
CA LYS A 12 -6.15 18.86 -4.31
C LYS A 12 -5.79 17.68 -5.21
N ALA A 13 -4.94 16.80 -4.69
CA ALA A 13 -4.43 15.65 -5.42
C ALA A 13 -5.48 14.58 -5.68
N ILE A 14 -5.53 14.07 -6.90
CA ILE A 14 -6.21 12.82 -7.25
C ILE A 14 -5.21 11.69 -7.06
N ILE A 15 -5.38 10.93 -5.98
CA ILE A 15 -4.58 9.73 -5.68
C ILE A 15 -5.41 8.53 -6.12
N ALA A 16 -5.03 7.89 -7.21
CA ALA A 16 -5.75 6.75 -7.74
C ALA A 16 -5.22 5.43 -7.18
N MET A 17 -6.13 4.48 -6.97
CA MET A 17 -5.79 3.16 -6.47
C MET A 17 -5.37 2.23 -7.62
N CYS A 18 -4.22 1.59 -7.46
CA CYS A 18 -3.77 0.49 -8.31
C CYS A 18 -3.84 -0.79 -7.47
N HIS A 19 -4.98 -1.49 -7.55
CA HIS A 19 -5.28 -2.64 -6.72
C HIS A 19 -4.59 -3.90 -7.24
N MET A 20 -3.80 -4.52 -6.36
CA MET A 20 -3.11 -5.78 -6.66
C MET A 20 -4.07 -6.94 -6.55
N GLN A 21 -4.03 -7.84 -7.53
CA GLN A 21 -4.73 -9.11 -7.49
C GLN A 21 -4.18 -10.00 -6.37
N ALA A 22 -4.92 -11.05 -6.01
CA ALA A 22 -4.47 -12.02 -5.01
C ALA A 22 -3.08 -12.56 -5.37
N MET A 23 -2.22 -12.66 -4.37
CA MET A 23 -0.79 -13.01 -4.50
C MET A 23 -0.49 -14.32 -3.77
N PRO A 24 0.72 -14.90 -3.94
CA PRO A 24 1.13 -16.08 -3.18
C PRO A 24 0.89 -15.90 -1.67
N GLY A 25 0.22 -16.88 -1.06
CA GLY A 25 -0.25 -16.84 0.33
C GLY A 25 -1.71 -16.45 0.49
N ASP A 26 -2.31 -15.76 -0.47
CA ASP A 26 -3.72 -15.42 -0.44
C ASP A 26 -4.60 -16.59 -0.88
N PRO A 27 -5.76 -16.85 -0.24
CA PRO A 27 -6.67 -17.93 -0.66
C PRO A 27 -7.15 -17.81 -2.11
N GLY A 28 -7.27 -16.59 -2.63
CA GLY A 28 -7.70 -16.31 -4.01
C GLY A 28 -6.58 -16.37 -5.06
N TYR A 29 -5.34 -16.71 -4.68
CA TYR A 29 -4.23 -16.74 -5.62
C TYR A 29 -4.36 -17.87 -6.65
N ASP A 30 -4.25 -17.50 -7.93
CA ASP A 30 -4.22 -18.44 -9.05
C ASP A 30 -2.78 -18.79 -9.43
N GLY A 31 -2.28 -19.89 -8.87
CA GLY A 31 -0.91 -20.35 -9.11
C GLY A 31 -0.63 -20.77 -10.56
N GLN A 32 -1.67 -21.02 -11.39
CA GLN A 32 -1.49 -21.32 -12.81
C GLN A 32 -1.18 -20.05 -13.61
N LYS A 33 -1.80 -18.93 -13.23
CA LYS A 33 -1.51 -17.62 -13.82
C LYS A 33 -0.21 -17.03 -13.31
N GLY A 34 0.12 -17.31 -12.05
CA GLY A 34 1.37 -16.87 -11.42
C GLY A 34 1.49 -15.37 -11.20
N MET A 35 2.65 -14.98 -10.67
CA MET A 35 2.95 -13.56 -10.41
C MET A 35 3.07 -12.71 -11.68
N ASP A 36 3.47 -13.29 -12.80
CA ASP A 36 3.56 -12.56 -14.08
C ASP A 36 2.22 -11.97 -14.50
N TRP A 37 1.14 -12.72 -14.27
CA TRP A 37 -0.21 -12.23 -14.53
C TRP A 37 -0.60 -11.10 -13.56
N VAL A 38 -0.27 -11.22 -12.29
CA VAL A 38 -0.51 -10.17 -11.28
C VAL A 38 0.21 -8.88 -11.69
N ILE A 39 1.50 -8.98 -12.01
CA ILE A 39 2.32 -7.85 -12.45
C ILE A 39 1.77 -7.24 -13.74
N LYS A 40 1.35 -8.06 -14.69
CA LYS A 40 0.76 -7.58 -15.95
C LYS A 40 -0.52 -6.78 -15.70
N LYS A 41 -1.39 -7.23 -14.81
CA LYS A 41 -2.61 -6.50 -14.44
C LYS A 41 -2.29 -5.16 -13.79
N MET A 42 -1.35 -5.15 -12.84
CA MET A 42 -0.88 -3.91 -12.21
C MET A 42 -0.27 -2.94 -13.23
N TYR A 43 0.50 -3.46 -14.20
CA TYR A 43 1.06 -2.65 -15.28
C TYR A 43 -0.02 -1.98 -16.11
N ASP A 44 -1.03 -2.74 -16.55
CA ASP A 44 -2.12 -2.22 -17.36
C ASP A 44 -2.89 -1.11 -16.64
N ASP A 45 -3.19 -1.33 -15.35
CA ASP A 45 -3.87 -0.34 -14.50
C ASP A 45 -2.99 0.90 -14.27
N LEU A 46 -1.71 0.73 -13.95
CA LEU A 46 -0.76 1.83 -13.76
C LEU A 46 -0.68 2.73 -14.99
N ILE A 47 -0.54 2.13 -16.18
CA ILE A 47 -0.45 2.89 -17.42
C ILE A 47 -1.77 3.60 -17.73
N ALA A 48 -2.90 2.95 -17.52
CA ALA A 48 -4.22 3.56 -17.71
C ALA A 48 -4.43 4.76 -16.78
N LEU A 49 -4.10 4.61 -15.50
CA LEU A 49 -4.21 5.68 -14.50
C LEU A 49 -3.32 6.88 -14.86
N GLN A 50 -2.05 6.65 -15.18
CA GLN A 50 -1.14 7.72 -15.58
C GLN A 50 -1.59 8.44 -16.85
N ASN A 51 -2.07 7.71 -17.86
CA ASN A 51 -2.61 8.28 -19.09
C ASN A 51 -3.92 9.05 -18.84
N GLY A 52 -4.68 8.68 -17.81
CA GLY A 52 -5.87 9.39 -17.33
C GLY A 52 -5.56 10.70 -16.63
N GLY A 53 -4.29 11.00 -16.36
CA GLY A 53 -3.85 12.28 -15.79
C GLY A 53 -4.06 12.39 -14.27
N VAL A 54 -4.03 11.27 -13.54
CA VAL A 54 -4.05 11.31 -12.07
C VAL A 54 -2.74 11.90 -11.53
N ASP A 55 -2.80 12.54 -10.37
CA ASP A 55 -1.62 13.21 -9.78
C ASP A 55 -0.68 12.22 -9.07
N SER A 56 -1.21 11.09 -8.61
CA SER A 56 -0.47 10.06 -7.90
C SER A 56 -1.18 8.71 -7.96
N VAL A 57 -0.45 7.62 -7.75
CA VAL A 57 -1.03 6.28 -7.61
C VAL A 57 -0.69 5.68 -6.25
N MET A 58 -1.54 4.77 -5.76
CA MET A 58 -1.26 3.99 -4.56
C MET A 58 -1.49 2.50 -4.83
N PHE A 59 -0.46 1.69 -4.60
CA PHE A 59 -0.54 0.24 -4.71
C PHE A 59 -1.06 -0.35 -3.40
N SER A 60 -2.10 -1.19 -3.51
CA SER A 60 -2.76 -1.84 -2.36
C SER A 60 -3.08 -3.29 -2.67
N ASN A 61 -2.91 -4.18 -1.70
CA ASN A 61 -3.23 -5.60 -1.81
C ASN A 61 -4.74 -5.87 -1.61
N GLU A 62 -5.58 -5.15 -2.32
CA GLU A 62 -7.05 -5.17 -2.16
C GLU A 62 -7.68 -6.55 -2.30
N PHE A 63 -7.11 -7.42 -3.14
CA PHE A 63 -7.64 -8.77 -3.36
C PHE A 63 -6.99 -9.84 -2.46
N SER A 64 -6.20 -9.45 -1.46
CA SER A 64 -5.68 -10.36 -0.42
C SER A 64 -6.74 -10.68 0.64
N LEU A 65 -7.86 -11.23 0.23
CA LEU A 65 -8.99 -11.55 1.10
C LEU A 65 -8.90 -12.97 1.68
N PRO A 66 -9.30 -13.17 2.97
CA PRO A 66 -9.66 -12.19 3.98
C PRO A 66 -8.45 -11.43 4.49
N TYR A 67 -8.65 -10.15 4.87
CA TYR A 67 -7.56 -9.31 5.36
C TYR A 67 -7.02 -9.77 6.73
N MET A 68 -5.76 -9.46 6.97
CA MET A 68 -5.07 -9.72 8.23
C MET A 68 -4.49 -8.42 8.81
N THR A 69 -4.58 -8.25 10.12
CA THR A 69 -3.94 -7.11 10.82
C THR A 69 -2.44 -7.30 11.05
N LYS A 70 -1.94 -8.51 10.75
CA LYS A 70 -0.53 -8.90 10.67
C LYS A 70 -0.35 -9.81 9.48
N VAL A 71 0.26 -9.28 8.42
CA VAL A 71 0.46 -10.05 7.19
C VAL A 71 1.71 -10.91 7.26
N ASP A 72 1.71 -12.00 6.50
CA ASP A 72 2.87 -12.86 6.34
C ASP A 72 3.96 -12.22 5.49
N THR A 73 5.20 -12.69 5.66
CA THR A 73 6.35 -12.22 4.90
C THR A 73 6.14 -12.36 3.40
N ILE A 74 5.44 -13.43 2.96
CA ILE A 74 5.19 -13.68 1.54
C ILE A 74 4.36 -12.56 0.89
N THR A 75 3.40 -11.97 1.60
CA THR A 75 2.60 -10.85 1.11
C THR A 75 3.49 -9.65 0.78
N VAL A 76 4.33 -9.23 1.74
CA VAL A 76 5.23 -8.08 1.53
C VAL A 76 6.26 -8.37 0.44
N ALA A 77 6.82 -9.59 0.39
CA ALA A 77 7.77 -10.00 -0.62
C ALA A 77 7.16 -9.98 -2.02
N SER A 78 5.93 -10.48 -2.17
CA SER A 78 5.19 -10.47 -3.44
C SER A 78 4.88 -9.04 -3.91
N MET A 79 4.41 -8.18 -3.00
CA MET A 79 4.18 -6.76 -3.31
C MET A 79 5.47 -6.05 -3.71
N ALA A 80 6.56 -6.26 -2.98
CA ALA A 80 7.85 -5.65 -3.28
C ALA A 80 8.39 -6.10 -4.65
N THR A 81 8.24 -7.38 -4.98
CA THR A 81 8.60 -7.92 -6.29
C THR A 81 7.81 -7.24 -7.40
N ALA A 82 6.48 -7.21 -7.28
CA ALA A 82 5.61 -6.63 -8.30
C ALA A 82 5.87 -5.13 -8.50
N ILE A 83 5.99 -4.35 -7.42
CA ILE A 83 6.29 -2.92 -7.50
C ILE A 83 7.70 -2.69 -8.06
N GLY A 84 8.66 -3.52 -7.67
CA GLY A 84 10.04 -3.47 -8.18
C GLY A 84 10.11 -3.62 -9.69
N GLU A 85 9.39 -4.59 -10.27
CA GLU A 85 9.27 -4.79 -11.72
C GLU A 85 8.64 -3.58 -12.42
N LEU A 86 7.68 -2.93 -11.78
CA LEU A 86 6.98 -1.77 -12.34
C LEU A 86 7.70 -0.45 -12.12
N LYS A 87 8.74 -0.40 -11.28
CA LYS A 87 9.39 0.85 -10.86
C LYS A 87 9.80 1.75 -12.04
N ARG A 88 10.32 1.18 -13.12
CA ARG A 88 10.74 1.90 -14.33
C ARG A 88 9.58 2.58 -15.10
N TYR A 89 8.36 2.12 -14.87
CA TYR A 89 7.15 2.64 -15.52
C TYR A 89 6.39 3.66 -14.68
N ILE A 90 6.71 3.76 -13.38
CA ILE A 90 6.10 4.75 -12.49
C ILE A 90 6.71 6.12 -12.80
N LYS A 91 5.88 7.06 -13.25
CA LYS A 91 6.30 8.42 -13.69
C LYS A 91 5.78 9.54 -12.79
N ILE A 92 4.92 9.22 -11.84
CA ILE A 92 4.29 10.13 -10.90
C ILE A 92 4.58 9.67 -9.47
N PRO A 93 4.43 10.52 -8.45
CA PRO A 93 4.56 10.12 -7.05
C PRO A 93 3.67 8.94 -6.73
N PHE A 94 4.14 8.03 -5.88
CA PHE A 94 3.35 6.86 -5.54
C PHE A 94 3.40 6.50 -4.05
N GLY A 95 2.31 5.92 -3.60
CA GLY A 95 2.18 5.36 -2.26
C GLY A 95 1.98 3.85 -2.26
N VAL A 96 2.04 3.27 -1.08
CA VAL A 96 1.75 1.85 -0.85
C VAL A 96 0.87 1.66 0.38
N ASN A 97 0.12 0.55 0.39
CA ASN A 97 -0.71 0.14 1.49
C ASN A 97 -0.74 -1.39 1.57
N VAL A 98 -0.31 -1.94 2.69
CA VAL A 98 -0.40 -3.39 2.98
C VAL A 98 -1.54 -3.58 3.97
N LEU A 99 -2.70 -3.94 3.48
CA LEU A 99 -3.95 -4.07 4.24
C LEU A 99 -3.92 -5.31 5.17
N TRP A 100 -3.97 -5.20 6.51
CA TRP A 100 -4.02 -3.96 7.29
C TRP A 100 -2.89 -3.96 8.30
N ASP A 101 -1.63 -3.92 7.83
CA ASP A 101 -0.43 -3.96 8.68
C ASP A 101 0.42 -2.70 8.50
N GLY A 102 0.27 -1.76 9.42
CA GLY A 102 0.94 -0.46 9.34
C GLY A 102 2.47 -0.52 9.41
N GLU A 103 3.07 -1.51 10.09
CA GLU A 103 4.51 -1.69 10.11
C GLU A 103 5.00 -2.23 8.76
N LYS A 104 4.30 -3.24 8.21
CA LYS A 104 4.62 -3.82 6.90
C LYS A 104 4.41 -2.85 5.75
N THR A 105 3.42 -1.97 5.87
CA THR A 105 3.21 -0.85 4.94
C THR A 105 4.44 0.06 4.90
N LEU A 106 5.04 0.38 6.06
CA LEU A 106 6.26 1.18 6.13
C LEU A 106 7.49 0.42 5.61
N ASP A 107 7.62 -0.88 5.92
CA ASP A 107 8.68 -1.74 5.38
C ASP A 107 8.67 -1.71 3.85
N LEU A 108 7.50 -1.95 3.26
CA LEU A 108 7.30 -1.93 1.82
C LEU A 108 7.61 -0.54 1.22
N ALA A 109 7.10 0.52 1.83
CA ALA A 109 7.33 1.88 1.37
C ALA A 109 8.82 2.22 1.33
N LYS A 110 9.56 1.87 2.40
CA LYS A 110 11.00 2.10 2.47
C LYS A 110 11.75 1.29 1.42
N ALA A 111 11.39 0.02 1.26
CA ALA A 111 12.05 -0.88 0.29
C ALA A 111 11.82 -0.45 -1.16
N CYS A 112 10.60 -0.03 -1.51
CA CYS A 112 10.23 0.38 -2.87
C CYS A 112 10.52 1.85 -3.17
N GLY A 113 10.82 2.66 -2.15
CA GLY A 113 10.99 4.12 -2.29
C GLY A 113 9.68 4.84 -2.58
N ALA A 114 8.60 4.45 -1.92
CA ALA A 114 7.32 5.14 -2.00
C ALA A 114 7.35 6.47 -1.25
N ASP A 115 6.59 7.44 -1.72
CA ASP A 115 6.56 8.79 -1.16
C ASP A 115 5.64 8.88 0.07
N PHE A 116 4.60 8.06 0.10
CA PHE A 116 3.60 8.07 1.17
C PHE A 116 2.98 6.68 1.39
N VAL A 117 2.32 6.55 2.53
CA VAL A 117 1.53 5.37 2.90
C VAL A 117 0.16 5.78 3.39
N ARG A 118 -0.81 4.88 3.30
CA ARG A 118 -2.13 5.03 3.92
C ARG A 118 -2.41 3.81 4.77
N GLU A 119 -2.83 4.02 6.01
CA GLU A 119 -3.23 2.95 6.91
C GLU A 119 -4.12 3.46 8.05
N ILE A 120 -4.61 2.53 8.84
CA ILE A 120 -5.31 2.79 10.09
C ILE A 120 -4.29 2.73 11.22
N TYR A 121 -3.94 3.91 11.73
CA TYR A 121 -2.89 4.03 12.75
C TYR A 121 -3.44 4.31 14.15
N SER A 122 -4.73 4.62 14.28
CA SER A 122 -5.35 5.00 15.56
C SER A 122 -6.76 4.44 15.68
N GLY A 123 -7.18 4.15 16.91
CA GLY A 123 -8.50 3.62 17.23
C GLY A 123 -8.49 2.15 17.63
N VAL A 124 -9.66 1.68 18.02
CA VAL A 124 -9.94 0.27 18.33
C VAL A 124 -11.17 -0.13 17.54
N TYR A 125 -11.07 -1.24 16.80
CA TYR A 125 -12.10 -1.68 15.88
C TYR A 125 -12.45 -3.14 16.14
N ALA A 126 -13.70 -3.52 15.90
CA ALA A 126 -14.17 -4.90 15.96
C ALA A 126 -14.74 -5.30 14.60
N SER A 127 -14.32 -6.43 14.07
CA SER A 127 -14.79 -6.97 12.81
C SER A 127 -14.55 -8.48 12.76
N ASP A 128 -14.66 -9.11 11.58
CA ASP A 128 -14.45 -10.56 11.38
C ASP A 128 -13.08 -11.04 11.86
N PHE A 129 -12.08 -10.17 11.86
CA PHE A 129 -10.74 -10.45 12.42
C PHE A 129 -10.67 -10.32 13.96
N GLY A 130 -11.81 -10.10 14.65
CA GLY A 130 -11.88 -9.87 16.10
C GLY A 130 -11.62 -8.42 16.48
N MET A 131 -10.97 -8.20 17.64
CA MET A 131 -10.61 -6.86 18.12
C MET A 131 -9.28 -6.43 17.54
N TRP A 132 -9.27 -5.29 16.86
CA TRP A 132 -8.06 -4.67 16.34
C TRP A 132 -7.70 -3.42 17.15
N ASN A 133 -6.68 -3.56 17.99
CA ASN A 133 -6.05 -2.45 18.70
C ASN A 133 -4.89 -1.93 17.87
N THR A 134 -5.00 -0.70 17.37
CA THR A 134 -3.87 -0.06 16.70
C THR A 134 -2.84 0.41 17.72
N ASP A 135 -1.57 0.42 17.32
CA ASP A 135 -0.45 0.91 18.15
C ASP A 135 0.41 1.89 17.35
N PHE A 136 -0.04 3.14 17.25
CA PHE A 136 0.72 4.17 16.54
C PHE A 136 2.07 4.45 17.19
N GLY A 137 2.19 4.29 18.50
CA GLY A 137 3.46 4.45 19.20
C GLY A 137 4.53 3.47 18.71
N ARG A 138 4.15 2.23 18.46
CA ARG A 138 5.02 1.21 17.87
C ARG A 138 5.34 1.53 16.41
N VAL A 139 4.34 1.87 15.61
CA VAL A 139 4.51 2.25 14.20
C VAL A 139 5.45 3.44 14.05
N ALA A 140 5.33 4.46 14.90
CA ALA A 140 6.20 5.63 14.86
C ALA A 140 7.66 5.29 15.20
N ARG A 141 7.89 4.39 16.18
CA ARG A 141 9.24 3.90 16.51
C ARG A 141 9.81 3.04 15.38
N HIS A 142 9.00 2.17 14.81
CA HIS A 142 9.40 1.36 13.65
C HIS A 142 9.81 2.25 12.48
N ARG A 143 8.97 3.24 12.12
CA ARG A 143 9.28 4.22 11.07
C ARG A 143 10.65 4.89 11.28
N LYS A 144 10.97 5.24 12.53
CA LYS A 144 12.27 5.83 12.87
C LYS A 144 13.40 4.82 12.73
N SER A 145 13.21 3.58 13.20
CA SER A 145 14.26 2.54 13.20
C SER A 145 14.69 2.12 11.78
N ILE A 146 13.77 2.14 10.81
CA ILE A 146 14.05 1.82 9.40
C ILE A 146 14.39 3.07 8.57
N ASP A 147 14.58 4.22 9.20
CA ASP A 147 14.87 5.49 8.52
C ASP A 147 13.85 5.87 7.42
N ALA A 148 12.55 5.70 7.72
CA ALA A 148 11.44 6.05 6.83
C ALA A 148 10.82 7.42 7.17
N GLY A 149 11.59 8.33 7.77
CA GLY A 149 11.12 9.65 8.20
C GLY A 149 10.61 10.55 7.07
N ASN A 150 11.07 10.33 5.86
CA ASN A 150 10.61 11.04 4.65
C ASN A 150 9.26 10.54 4.11
N VAL A 151 8.86 9.31 4.41
CA VAL A 151 7.58 8.73 3.97
C VAL A 151 6.42 9.45 4.66
N LYS A 152 5.51 10.04 3.90
CA LYS A 152 4.33 10.74 4.43
C LYS A 152 3.25 9.75 4.84
N LEU A 153 2.49 10.07 5.88
CA LEU A 153 1.45 9.19 6.41
C LEU A 153 0.06 9.77 6.11
N ILE A 154 -0.80 8.97 5.49
CA ILE A 154 -2.24 9.24 5.39
C ILE A 154 -2.94 8.31 6.39
N PHE A 155 -3.76 8.89 7.25
CA PHE A 155 -4.52 8.15 8.25
C PHE A 155 -5.95 7.91 7.75
N ASN A 156 -6.37 6.66 7.70
CA ASN A 156 -7.78 6.34 7.61
C ASN A 156 -8.45 6.71 8.93
N ILE A 157 -9.63 7.34 8.84
CA ILE A 157 -10.41 7.73 10.02
C ILE A 157 -11.24 6.56 10.51
N LEU A 158 -11.74 5.75 9.60
CA LEU A 158 -12.55 4.56 9.87
C LEU A 158 -12.22 3.48 8.85
N PRO A 159 -12.00 2.22 9.28
CA PRO A 159 -11.85 1.11 8.34
C PRO A 159 -13.20 0.75 7.71
N GLU A 160 -13.16 0.32 6.46
CA GLU A 160 -14.32 -0.26 5.81
C GLU A 160 -14.67 -1.60 6.47
N GLY A 161 -15.96 -1.82 6.73
CA GLY A 161 -16.43 -3.07 7.34
C GLY A 161 -16.34 -3.15 8.87
N CYS A 162 -16.12 -2.03 9.55
CA CYS A 162 -16.19 -1.93 11.01
C CYS A 162 -17.38 -1.09 11.45
#